data_7bd0aa93a39f9b8fac041061aadd59b5
#
_entry.id   7bd0aa93a39f9b8fac041061aadd59b5
#
_cell.length_a   1.000
_cell.length_b   1.000
_cell.length_c   1.000
_cell.angle_alpha   90.00
_cell.angle_beta   90.00
_cell.angle_gamma   90.00
#
_symmetry.space_group_name_H-M   'P 1'
#
loop_
_entity.id
_entity.type
_entity.pdbx_description
1 polymer ?
#
loop_
_entity_poly.entity_id
_entity_poly.type
_entity_poly.pdbx_seq_one_letter_code
_entity_poly.pdbx_strand_id
1 'polypeptide(L)'
;MVNSIIQELGQYQGNQLYIKREDLIPFSFGGNKARKAALFFEDFDKGGYDCIVTYGSSSSNHCRVVANICASRGVDCHIVGPQEVSDKTANSSMMNIFKVNVTIVPVNKVSKTIENILSELKLKGKRPYFIPGGGHGNICLLD
;
A
#
# COMPACT_ATOMS: atom_id res chain seq x y z
N MET A 1 9.87 -7.75 10.86
CA MET A 1 9.00 -6.88 11.71
C MET A 1 9.49 -5.44 11.65
N VAL A 2 8.59 -4.48 11.48
CA VAL A 2 8.93 -3.05 11.49
C VAL A 2 8.87 -2.56 12.94
N ASN A 3 10.03 -2.24 13.52
CA ASN A 3 10.09 -1.71 14.87
C ASN A 3 9.80 -0.20 14.86
N SER A 4 8.89 0.27 15.71
CA SER A 4 8.66 1.68 15.97
C SER A 4 9.19 2.08 17.35
N ILE A 5 9.66 3.31 17.44
CA ILE A 5 10.13 3.90 18.69
C ILE A 5 8.92 4.21 19.57
N ILE A 6 9.01 3.87 20.85
CA ILE A 6 8.07 4.31 21.87
C ILE A 6 8.70 5.50 22.58
N GLN A 7 8.03 6.63 22.58
CA GLN A 7 8.44 7.88 23.22
C GLN A 7 7.55 8.15 24.42
N GLU A 8 8.15 8.41 25.56
CA GLU A 8 7.45 8.88 26.74
C GLU A 8 7.04 10.34 26.59
N LEU A 9 5.79 10.65 26.93
CA LEU A 9 5.22 12.01 26.87
C LEU A 9 5.08 12.64 28.26
N GLY A 10 5.40 11.90 29.34
CA GLY A 10 5.22 12.34 30.71
C GLY A 10 3.88 11.94 31.32
N GLN A 11 3.48 12.60 32.39
CA GLN A 11 2.27 12.26 33.17
C GLN A 11 1.13 13.24 32.91
N TYR A 12 -0.08 12.71 32.84
CA TYR A 12 -1.31 13.48 32.80
C TYR A 12 -2.38 12.82 33.65
N GLN A 13 -2.94 13.55 34.60
CA GLN A 13 -3.96 13.09 35.56
C GLN A 13 -3.60 11.74 36.23
N GLY A 14 -2.34 11.59 36.65
CA GLY A 14 -1.85 10.39 37.33
C GLY A 14 -1.53 9.20 36.41
N ASN A 15 -1.72 9.35 35.09
CA ASN A 15 -1.40 8.31 34.10
C ASN A 15 -0.11 8.66 33.38
N GLN A 16 0.76 7.65 33.18
CA GLN A 16 1.95 7.78 32.34
C GLN A 16 1.56 7.63 30.88
N LEU A 17 1.93 8.60 30.03
CA LEU A 17 1.59 8.65 28.62
C LEU A 17 2.78 8.29 27.73
N TYR A 18 2.51 7.48 26.70
CA TYR A 18 3.47 7.08 25.69
C TYR A 18 2.89 7.27 24.29
N ILE A 19 3.74 7.58 23.32
CA ILE A 19 3.39 7.60 21.91
C ILE A 19 4.25 6.59 21.13
N LYS A 20 3.60 5.76 20.34
CA LYS A 20 4.27 4.89 19.38
C LYS A 20 4.47 5.65 18.08
N ARG A 21 5.73 5.93 17.75
CA ARG A 21 6.15 6.81 16.65
C ARG A 21 6.13 6.08 15.30
N GLU A 22 4.93 5.80 14.79
CA GLU A 22 4.76 5.20 13.46
C GLU A 22 5.23 6.11 12.31
N ASP A 23 5.30 7.41 12.56
CA ASP A 23 5.83 8.42 11.65
C ASP A 23 7.35 8.31 11.43
N LEU A 24 8.07 7.65 12.34
CA LEU A 24 9.50 7.41 12.25
C LEU A 24 9.88 6.09 11.54
N ILE A 25 8.92 5.35 11.02
CA ILE A 25 9.21 4.20 10.16
C ILE A 25 9.93 4.71 8.90
N PRO A 26 11.13 4.14 8.54
CA PRO A 26 12.05 4.77 7.60
C PRO A 26 11.68 4.61 6.12
N PHE A 27 10.45 4.28 5.79
CA PHE A 27 10.00 4.21 4.41
C PHE A 27 8.60 4.80 4.24
N SER A 28 8.40 5.46 3.11
CA SER A 28 7.12 6.03 2.68
C SER A 28 6.42 6.88 3.73
N PHE A 29 7.17 7.68 4.51
CA PHE A 29 6.68 8.53 5.61
C PHE A 29 5.96 7.76 6.73
N GLY A 30 6.26 6.47 6.90
CA GLY A 30 5.74 5.66 7.99
C GLY A 30 4.22 5.47 8.01
N GLY A 31 3.71 5.35 9.22
CA GLY A 31 2.27 5.18 9.50
C GLY A 31 1.81 3.72 9.42
N ASN A 32 0.56 3.50 9.80
CA ASN A 32 -0.05 2.16 9.87
C ASN A 32 -0.05 1.42 8.52
N LYS A 33 -0.05 2.13 7.39
CA LYS A 33 -0.02 1.51 6.06
C LYS A 33 1.36 0.94 5.73
N ALA A 34 2.43 1.57 6.21
CA ALA A 34 3.79 1.03 6.09
C ALA A 34 3.93 -0.30 6.85
N ARG A 35 3.40 -0.39 8.07
CA ARG A 35 3.38 -1.62 8.86
C ARG A 35 2.60 -2.74 8.18
N LYS A 36 1.37 -2.45 7.71
CA LYS A 36 0.56 -3.42 6.96
C LYS A 36 1.24 -3.89 5.69
N ALA A 37 1.81 -2.96 4.91
CA ALA A 37 2.50 -3.29 3.69
C ALA A 37 3.68 -4.25 3.93
N ALA A 38 4.43 -4.08 5.01
CA ALA A 38 5.53 -4.99 5.35
C ALA A 38 5.08 -6.46 5.42
N LEU A 39 3.93 -6.73 6.03
CA LEU A 39 3.36 -8.09 6.12
C LEU A 39 2.97 -8.64 4.74
N PHE A 40 2.32 -7.82 3.90
CA PHE A 40 1.98 -8.24 2.54
C PHE A 40 3.22 -8.52 1.68
N PHE A 41 4.29 -7.74 1.86
CA PHE A 41 5.53 -7.98 1.13
C PHE A 41 6.30 -9.20 1.65
N GLU A 42 6.20 -9.57 2.92
CA GLU A 42 6.71 -10.85 3.42
C GLU A 42 5.98 -12.03 2.77
N ASP A 43 4.67 -11.95 2.62
CA ASP A 43 3.87 -12.99 1.93
C ASP A 43 4.16 -13.02 0.43
N PHE A 44 4.30 -11.86 -0.20
CA PHE A 44 4.74 -11.72 -1.60
C PHE A 44 6.07 -12.46 -1.84
N ASP A 45 7.06 -12.23 -0.99
CA ASP A 45 8.38 -12.83 -1.10
C ASP A 45 8.31 -14.38 -0.96
N LYS A 46 7.53 -14.88 -0.01
CA LYS A 46 7.33 -16.33 0.21
C LYS A 46 6.60 -17.00 -0.94
N GLY A 47 5.66 -16.32 -1.57
CA GLY A 47 4.82 -16.86 -2.64
C GLY A 47 5.47 -16.88 -4.02
N GLY A 48 6.66 -16.26 -4.19
CA GLY A 48 7.36 -16.19 -5.47
C GLY A 48 6.60 -15.40 -6.54
N TYR A 49 5.85 -14.39 -6.15
CA TYR A 49 5.16 -13.46 -7.03
C TYR A 49 6.15 -12.47 -7.67
N ASP A 50 5.79 -11.84 -8.79
CA ASP A 50 6.68 -10.97 -9.56
C ASP A 50 6.10 -9.57 -9.85
N CYS A 51 4.82 -9.37 -9.58
CA CYS A 51 4.16 -8.08 -9.73
C CYS A 51 3.01 -7.92 -8.73
N ILE A 52 2.64 -6.68 -8.45
CA ILE A 52 1.59 -6.34 -7.49
C ILE A 52 0.43 -5.64 -8.19
N VAL A 53 -0.78 -6.00 -7.80
CA VAL A 53 -2.02 -5.30 -8.15
C VAL A 53 -2.69 -4.85 -6.88
N THR A 54 -3.09 -3.59 -6.80
CA THR A 54 -3.86 -3.05 -5.67
C THR A 54 -4.83 -1.97 -6.14
N TYR A 55 -5.66 -1.44 -5.24
CA TYR A 55 -6.55 -0.35 -5.58
C TYR A 55 -6.71 0.68 -4.45
N GLY A 56 -7.07 1.90 -4.85
CA GLY A 56 -7.40 3.00 -3.95
C GLY A 56 -7.48 4.33 -4.65
N SER A 57 -7.95 5.34 -3.94
CA SER A 57 -8.10 6.71 -4.43
C SER A 57 -6.75 7.40 -4.72
N SER A 58 -6.81 8.54 -5.37
CA SER A 58 -5.64 9.41 -5.61
C SER A 58 -4.96 9.87 -4.31
N SER A 59 -5.72 9.98 -3.22
CA SER A 59 -5.25 10.37 -1.88
C SER A 59 -4.83 9.18 -1.01
N SER A 60 -4.84 7.95 -1.53
CA SER A 60 -4.61 6.74 -0.75
C SER A 60 -3.19 6.63 -0.20
N ASN A 61 -3.05 6.66 1.13
CA ASN A 61 -1.78 6.35 1.79
C ASN A 61 -1.35 4.89 1.57
N HIS A 62 -2.29 3.97 1.41
CA HIS A 62 -1.99 2.57 1.09
C HIS A 62 -1.32 2.45 -0.28
N CYS A 63 -1.93 3.02 -1.33
CA CYS A 63 -1.36 2.98 -2.68
C CYS A 63 0.01 3.64 -2.75
N ARG A 64 0.21 4.77 -2.09
CA ARG A 64 1.50 5.45 -2.00
C ARG A 64 2.59 4.56 -1.37
N VAL A 65 2.27 3.90 -0.26
CA VAL A 65 3.21 3.01 0.43
C VAL A 65 3.57 1.81 -0.43
N VAL A 66 2.57 1.13 -1.01
CA VAL A 66 2.79 -0.01 -1.91
C VAL A 66 3.63 0.40 -3.12
N ALA A 67 3.28 1.53 -3.77
CA ALA A 67 4.03 2.07 -4.89
C ALA A 67 5.51 2.33 -4.55
N ASN A 68 5.77 2.94 -3.39
CA ASN A 68 7.14 3.22 -2.94
C ASN A 68 7.96 1.94 -2.73
N ILE A 69 7.38 0.94 -2.06
CA ILE A 69 8.07 -0.34 -1.83
C ILE A 69 8.33 -1.05 -3.16
N CYS A 70 7.35 -1.09 -4.06
CA CYS A 70 7.53 -1.69 -5.39
C CYS A 70 8.66 -0.99 -6.16
N ALA A 71 8.67 0.34 -6.20
CA ALA A 71 9.70 1.11 -6.88
C ALA A 71 11.10 0.85 -6.30
N SER A 72 11.24 0.78 -4.98
CA SER A 72 12.53 0.50 -4.33
C SER A 72 13.04 -0.92 -4.58
N ARG A 73 12.15 -1.86 -4.92
CA ARG A 73 12.47 -3.27 -5.19
C ARG A 73 12.54 -3.62 -6.68
N GLY A 74 12.20 -2.68 -7.58
CA GLY A 74 12.07 -2.97 -9.01
C GLY A 74 10.91 -3.92 -9.35
N VAL A 75 9.85 -3.95 -8.52
CA VAL A 75 8.66 -4.78 -8.71
C VAL A 75 7.61 -4.00 -9.49
N ASP A 76 7.05 -4.60 -10.54
CA ASP A 76 5.95 -4.00 -11.30
C ASP A 76 4.72 -3.80 -10.40
N CYS A 77 4.14 -2.60 -10.43
CA CYS A 77 2.99 -2.24 -9.61
C CYS A 77 1.87 -1.67 -10.47
N HIS A 78 0.68 -2.24 -10.32
CA HIS A 78 -0.55 -1.82 -10.97
C HIS A 78 -1.55 -1.33 -9.93
N ILE A 79 -1.97 -0.08 -10.04
CA ILE A 79 -2.94 0.54 -9.14
C ILE A 79 -4.21 0.86 -9.92
N VAL A 80 -5.35 0.33 -9.47
CA VAL A 80 -6.66 0.70 -10.02
C VAL A 80 -7.26 1.77 -9.12
N GLY A 81 -7.58 2.93 -9.69
CA GLY A 81 -8.19 4.05 -8.97
C GLY A 81 -9.59 4.34 -9.46
N PRO A 82 -10.51 4.77 -8.55
CA PRO A 82 -11.78 5.31 -8.96
C PRO A 82 -11.59 6.68 -9.61
N GLN A 83 -12.44 7.01 -10.57
CA GLN A 83 -12.51 8.36 -11.12
C GLN A 83 -13.01 9.32 -10.04
N GLU A 84 -12.26 10.36 -9.79
CA GLU A 84 -12.51 11.39 -8.76
C GLU A 84 -12.65 12.78 -9.40
N VAL A 85 -13.23 13.71 -8.67
CA VAL A 85 -13.37 15.12 -9.13
C VAL A 85 -12.01 15.80 -9.26
N SER A 86 -11.03 15.40 -8.45
CA SER A 86 -9.65 15.89 -8.52
C SER A 86 -8.67 14.77 -8.18
N ASP A 87 -7.74 14.51 -9.08
CA ASP A 87 -6.69 13.50 -8.91
C ASP A 87 -5.39 14.12 -8.38
N LYS A 88 -5.33 15.45 -8.25
CA LYS A 88 -4.11 16.17 -7.84
C LYS A 88 -4.00 16.20 -6.32
N THR A 89 -3.42 15.15 -5.76
CA THR A 89 -3.09 15.04 -4.34
C THR A 89 -1.57 14.87 -4.17
N ALA A 90 -1.06 15.10 -2.96
CA ALA A 90 0.35 14.82 -2.66
C ALA A 90 0.68 13.33 -2.89
N ASN A 91 -0.25 12.43 -2.56
CA ASN A 91 -0.06 10.99 -2.79
C ASN A 91 -0.04 10.62 -4.27
N SER A 92 -0.93 11.20 -5.11
CA SER A 92 -0.90 10.95 -6.56
C SER A 92 0.38 11.48 -7.20
N SER A 93 0.87 12.64 -6.78
CA SER A 93 2.15 13.19 -7.24
C SER A 93 3.33 12.26 -6.91
N MET A 94 3.35 11.70 -5.70
CA MET A 94 4.37 10.71 -5.31
C MET A 94 4.26 9.40 -6.10
N MET A 95 3.04 8.88 -6.32
CA MET A 95 2.84 7.69 -7.15
C MET A 95 3.35 7.88 -8.58
N ASN A 96 3.19 9.08 -9.15
CA ASN A 96 3.75 9.42 -10.46
C ASN A 96 5.29 9.40 -10.47
N ILE A 97 5.94 9.89 -9.40
CA ILE A 97 7.40 9.81 -9.25
C ILE A 97 7.87 8.36 -9.21
N PHE A 98 7.12 7.47 -8.56
CA PHE A 98 7.43 6.05 -8.47
C PHE A 98 7.18 5.27 -9.77
N LYS A 99 6.64 5.91 -10.81
CA LYS A 99 6.39 5.33 -12.14
C LYS A 99 5.56 4.05 -12.12
N VAL A 100 4.58 3.97 -11.22
CA VAL A 100 3.65 2.84 -11.17
C VAL A 100 2.57 2.95 -12.25
N ASN A 101 2.03 1.82 -12.68
CA ASN A 101 0.94 1.77 -13.66
C ASN A 101 -0.39 2.10 -12.97
N VAL A 102 -0.95 3.28 -13.24
CA VAL A 102 -2.25 3.70 -12.67
C VAL A 102 -3.33 3.63 -13.73
N THR A 103 -4.41 2.92 -13.43
CA THR A 103 -5.61 2.81 -14.28
C THR A 103 -6.80 3.44 -13.56
N ILE A 104 -7.33 4.54 -14.09
CA ILE A 104 -8.48 5.26 -13.51
C ILE A 104 -9.76 4.83 -14.23
N VAL A 105 -10.77 4.41 -13.48
CA VAL A 105 -12.04 3.93 -14.00
C VAL A 105 -13.22 4.40 -13.13
N PRO A 106 -14.46 4.43 -13.67
CA PRO A 106 -15.66 4.63 -12.84
C PRO A 106 -15.72 3.63 -11.68
N VAL A 107 -16.23 4.07 -10.53
CA VAL A 107 -16.26 3.27 -9.27
C VAL A 107 -16.86 1.87 -9.50
N ASN A 108 -17.95 1.80 -10.26
CA ASN A 108 -18.64 0.53 -10.56
C ASN A 108 -17.86 -0.42 -11.49
N LYS A 109 -16.76 0.04 -12.09
CA LYS A 109 -15.88 -0.77 -12.94
C LYS A 109 -14.60 -1.23 -12.26
N VAL A 110 -14.30 -0.75 -11.05
CA VAL A 110 -13.04 -1.03 -10.33
C VAL A 110 -12.81 -2.53 -10.18
N SER A 111 -13.76 -3.28 -9.62
CA SER A 111 -13.61 -4.73 -9.42
C SER A 111 -13.34 -5.48 -10.72
N LYS A 112 -14.12 -5.17 -11.76
CA LYS A 112 -13.95 -5.81 -13.07
C LYS A 112 -12.61 -5.48 -13.72
N THR A 113 -12.13 -4.25 -13.54
CA THR A 113 -10.81 -3.84 -14.05
C THR A 113 -9.67 -4.58 -13.31
N ILE A 114 -9.77 -4.75 -12.00
CA ILE A 114 -8.81 -5.55 -11.23
C ILE A 114 -8.75 -6.99 -11.75
N GLU A 115 -9.90 -7.66 -11.92
CA GLU A 115 -9.99 -9.02 -12.46
C GLU A 115 -9.34 -9.12 -13.85
N ASN A 116 -9.61 -8.16 -14.73
CA ASN A 116 -9.04 -8.12 -16.07
C ASN A 116 -7.51 -7.98 -16.03
N ILE A 117 -6.98 -7.03 -15.23
CA ILE A 117 -5.53 -6.84 -15.08
C ILE A 117 -4.86 -8.10 -14.54
N LEU A 118 -5.43 -8.73 -13.51
CA LEU A 118 -4.91 -9.98 -12.96
C LEU A 118 -4.87 -11.09 -14.01
N SER A 119 -5.93 -11.21 -14.81
CA SER A 119 -6.03 -12.21 -15.89
C SER A 119 -5.01 -11.94 -17.01
N GLU A 120 -4.89 -10.69 -17.44
CA GLU A 120 -3.91 -10.29 -18.47
C GLU A 120 -2.47 -10.54 -18.04
N LEU A 121 -2.14 -10.23 -16.78
CA LEU A 121 -0.80 -10.48 -16.24
C LEU A 121 -0.49 -11.98 -16.23
N LYS A 122 -1.46 -12.82 -15.80
CA LYS A 122 -1.32 -14.29 -15.82
C LYS A 122 -1.12 -14.83 -17.24
N LEU A 123 -1.88 -14.32 -18.22
CA LEU A 123 -1.74 -14.69 -19.63
C LEU A 123 -0.34 -14.32 -20.19
N LYS A 124 0.29 -13.27 -19.66
CA LYS A 124 1.67 -12.88 -19.98
C LYS A 124 2.73 -13.68 -19.21
N GLY A 125 2.34 -14.72 -18.49
CA GLY A 125 3.24 -15.57 -17.70
C GLY A 125 3.69 -14.94 -16.38
N LYS A 126 3.06 -13.83 -15.95
CA LYS A 126 3.35 -13.18 -14.66
C LYS A 126 2.60 -13.88 -13.51
N ARG A 127 3.11 -13.69 -12.31
CA ARG A 127 2.51 -14.18 -11.06
C ARG A 127 2.08 -12.99 -10.20
N PRO A 128 0.91 -12.37 -10.49
CA PRO A 128 0.46 -11.19 -9.78
C PRO A 128 0.02 -11.52 -8.35
N TYR A 129 0.42 -10.68 -7.40
CA TYR A 129 -0.06 -10.65 -6.03
C TYR A 129 -1.06 -9.52 -5.84
N PHE A 130 -2.25 -9.84 -5.35
CA PHE A 130 -3.29 -8.84 -5.11
C PHE A 130 -3.30 -8.41 -3.64
N ILE A 131 -3.09 -7.12 -3.41
CA ILE A 131 -3.25 -6.50 -2.09
C ILE A 131 -4.58 -5.74 -2.06
N PRO A 132 -5.52 -6.12 -1.18
CA PRO A 132 -6.79 -5.41 -1.03
C PRO A 132 -6.61 -3.96 -0.65
N GLY A 133 -7.54 -3.10 -1.07
CA GLY A 133 -7.50 -1.67 -0.78
C GLY A 133 -7.43 -1.38 0.71
N GLY A 134 -6.58 -0.41 1.07
CA GLY A 134 -6.31 -0.07 2.46
C GLY A 134 -5.49 -1.13 3.24
N GLY A 135 -5.03 -2.21 2.57
CA GLY A 135 -4.34 -3.32 3.22
C GLY A 135 -5.25 -4.05 4.19
N HIS A 136 -6.49 -4.37 3.77
CA HIS A 136 -7.40 -5.21 4.54
C HIS A 136 -7.17 -6.69 4.18
N GLY A 137 -7.28 -7.59 5.16
CA GLY A 137 -7.14 -9.03 4.94
C GLY A 137 -6.66 -9.75 6.21
N ASN A 138 -6.71 -11.08 6.19
CA ASN A 138 -6.38 -11.92 7.35
C ASN A 138 -4.91 -11.80 7.77
N ILE A 139 -4.00 -11.46 6.86
CA ILE A 139 -2.57 -11.21 7.15
C ILE A 139 -2.37 -10.10 8.18
N CYS A 140 -3.29 -9.10 8.23
CA CYS A 140 -3.19 -7.98 9.16
C CYS A 140 -3.84 -8.23 10.53
N LEU A 141 -4.40 -9.42 10.75
CA LEU A 141 -5.05 -9.80 12.00
C LEU A 141 -4.16 -10.67 12.90
N LEU A 142 -2.93 -10.93 12.49
CA LEU A 142 -2.00 -11.85 13.18
C LEU A 142 -0.98 -11.14 14.08
N ASP A 143 -1.15 -9.84 14.35
CA ASP A 143 -0.33 -9.05 15.29
C ASP A 143 -1.08 -8.68 16.57
#